data_db3ba5ffe827b3120a1c70a17200335d
#
_entry.id   db3ba5ffe827b3120a1c70a17200335d
#
_cell.length_a   1.000
_cell.length_b   1.000
_cell.length_c   1.000
_cell.angle_alpha   90.00
_cell.angle_beta   90.00
_cell.angle_gamma   90.00
#
_symmetry.space_group_name_H-M   'P 1'
#
loop_
_entity.id
_entity.type
_entity.pdbx_description
1 polymer ?
#
loop_
_entity_poly.entity_id
_entity_poly.type
_entity_poly.pdbx_seq_one_letter_code
_entity_poly.pdbx_strand_id
1 'polypeptide(L)'
;MEKQEFCMEKSQIFQEMISRISKLSQDSYLMVTDMQHNLTFVPESTAEFLGIPSGWCEDGYKIVLEKSVHPYDCPEYTEEMKKRLRGINLENDLYIRMGKDKKYVMTQIITDMILEQGKNRYFIVLLRNQNVIPEIDPLTDLYGQVKFEKDIVDYIQQGRKVAVLEIEIDHMNDINILYGTNYSDRIQKVLAYRFIYMMDADKAVYRMGNSNYAFILRDVSREEAAAFLEKIRARLEESVVLENNHFDLKIYASGIILDHYEGEISTVQSKLEYVLGKMRTRRDHKLMFFNDLVQINGDVDLDLMKVIHQSVLNQCDGFYVEYQPVVHAQTGEIVGAEALVRWKKEPYGIVPPGMFIDWLESNPCMYDLGNFVLKQALTDAVEFRKSNPDFFINVNMSAKQLERKTFCGVVMALLKETGFPAGQLCLELTERCRSMPVSVMEEKLLYLKQHGVRLAMDDYGTGSASSSVLLQTPMDEIKIDMSFIRGITDNQTKQALVRSMVDFANKADLKSCLEGVEDEKLQNYLRSFGATWFQGYYYSRPVQAAAMQKLLNMEN
;
A
#
# COMPACT_ATOMS: atom_id res chain seq x y z
N MET A 1 29.65 -27.46 -45.95
CA MET A 1 28.53 -27.86 -46.80
C MET A 1 27.59 -28.83 -46.07
N GLU A 2 28.06 -29.93 -45.48
CA GLU A 2 27.18 -30.86 -44.75
C GLU A 2 26.45 -30.28 -43.52
N LYS A 3 27.01 -29.31 -42.82
CA LYS A 3 26.32 -28.61 -41.69
C LYS A 3 25.13 -27.72 -42.11
N GLN A 4 25.18 -27.21 -43.32
CA GLN A 4 24.11 -26.33 -43.84
C GLN A 4 22.96 -27.12 -44.49
N GLU A 5 23.22 -28.24 -45.16
CA GLU A 5 22.19 -29.06 -45.80
C GLU A 5 21.35 -29.85 -44.75
N PHE A 6 21.97 -30.38 -43.71
CA PHE A 6 21.28 -31.11 -42.64
C PHE A 6 20.35 -30.17 -41.80
N CYS A 7 20.70 -28.89 -41.70
CA CYS A 7 19.86 -27.88 -41.09
C CYS A 7 18.60 -27.55 -41.91
N MET A 8 18.64 -27.63 -43.24
CA MET A 8 17.55 -27.10 -44.09
C MET A 8 16.30 -28.00 -44.12
N GLU A 9 16.39 -29.32 -44.16
CA GLU A 9 15.21 -30.20 -44.24
C GLU A 9 14.48 -30.38 -42.89
N LYS A 10 15.21 -30.57 -41.81
CA LYS A 10 14.61 -30.57 -40.45
C LYS A 10 14.15 -29.19 -39.99
N SER A 11 14.75 -28.12 -40.50
CA SER A 11 14.46 -26.75 -40.18
C SER A 11 13.03 -26.33 -40.57
N GLN A 12 12.54 -26.78 -41.71
CA GLN A 12 11.22 -26.39 -42.22
C GLN A 12 10.08 -27.00 -41.39
N ILE A 13 10.14 -28.26 -41.04
CA ILE A 13 9.14 -28.93 -40.17
C ILE A 13 9.19 -28.35 -38.75
N PHE A 14 10.39 -28.10 -38.25
CA PHE A 14 10.62 -27.56 -36.93
C PHE A 14 10.13 -26.08 -36.85
N GLN A 15 10.42 -25.27 -37.87
CA GLN A 15 9.93 -23.90 -38.01
C GLN A 15 8.40 -23.84 -38.09
N GLU A 16 7.80 -24.76 -38.82
CA GLU A 16 6.35 -24.85 -38.97
C GLU A 16 5.68 -25.29 -37.67
N MET A 17 6.22 -26.23 -36.91
CA MET A 17 5.75 -26.64 -35.59
C MET A 17 5.84 -25.49 -34.58
N ILE A 18 6.99 -24.82 -34.47
CA ILE A 18 7.19 -23.71 -33.55
C ILE A 18 6.30 -22.52 -33.92
N SER A 19 6.18 -22.21 -35.23
CA SER A 19 5.29 -21.15 -35.70
C SER A 19 3.82 -21.45 -35.39
N ARG A 20 3.41 -22.72 -35.44
CA ARG A 20 2.04 -23.12 -35.06
C ARG A 20 1.83 -23.04 -33.55
N ILE A 21 2.79 -23.47 -32.74
CA ILE A 21 2.73 -23.41 -31.28
C ILE A 21 2.70 -21.94 -30.81
N SER A 22 3.55 -21.07 -31.39
CA SER A 22 3.56 -19.63 -31.03
C SER A 22 2.29 -18.88 -31.44
N LYS A 23 1.54 -19.37 -32.44
CA LYS A 23 0.22 -18.81 -32.81
C LYS A 23 -0.91 -19.24 -31.88
N LEU A 24 -0.72 -20.32 -31.12
CA LEU A 24 -1.71 -20.83 -30.17
C LEU A 24 -1.69 -20.11 -28.80
N SER A 25 -0.66 -19.30 -28.54
CA SER A 25 -0.51 -18.58 -27.29
C SER A 25 -0.07 -17.13 -27.58
N GLN A 26 -0.94 -16.17 -27.42
CA GLN A 26 -0.69 -14.74 -27.70
C GLN A 26 0.40 -14.12 -26.81
N ASP A 27 0.73 -14.74 -25.66
CA ASP A 27 1.56 -14.16 -24.61
C ASP A 27 2.76 -15.03 -24.22
N SER A 28 3.10 -16.01 -25.07
CA SER A 28 4.21 -16.92 -24.84
C SER A 28 5.15 -16.93 -26.03
N TYR A 29 6.46 -16.83 -25.75
CA TYR A 29 7.52 -16.77 -26.73
C TYR A 29 8.43 -17.96 -26.55
N LEU A 30 8.69 -18.70 -27.64
CA LEU A 30 9.42 -19.96 -27.60
C LEU A 30 10.79 -19.80 -28.24
N MET A 31 11.81 -20.40 -27.63
CA MET A 31 13.13 -20.61 -28.24
C MET A 31 13.54 -22.08 -28.07
N VAL A 32 14.29 -22.60 -29.01
CA VAL A 32 14.79 -23.99 -28.95
C VAL A 32 16.27 -24.03 -29.33
N THR A 33 17.09 -24.59 -28.45
CA THR A 33 18.53 -24.74 -28.67
C THR A 33 18.85 -26.18 -28.98
N ASP A 34 19.50 -26.44 -30.14
CA ASP A 34 20.19 -27.70 -30.44
C ASP A 34 21.51 -27.71 -29.66
N MET A 35 21.55 -28.53 -28.61
CA MET A 35 22.69 -28.61 -27.70
C MET A 35 23.92 -29.26 -28.37
N GLN A 36 23.73 -30.07 -29.42
CA GLN A 36 24.82 -30.70 -30.11
C GLN A 36 25.60 -29.74 -31.01
N HIS A 37 24.89 -28.78 -31.60
CA HIS A 37 25.47 -27.83 -32.54
C HIS A 37 25.64 -26.43 -31.94
N ASN A 38 25.17 -26.22 -30.73
CA ASN A 38 25.12 -24.92 -30.05
C ASN A 38 24.38 -23.84 -30.88
N LEU A 39 23.28 -24.24 -31.50
CA LEU A 39 22.45 -23.37 -32.33
C LEU A 39 21.07 -23.16 -31.68
N THR A 40 20.65 -21.93 -31.54
CA THR A 40 19.33 -21.59 -31.02
C THR A 40 18.44 -21.04 -32.14
N PHE A 41 17.27 -21.62 -32.28
CA PHE A 41 16.23 -21.08 -33.15
C PHE A 41 15.36 -20.10 -32.40
N VAL A 42 15.23 -18.88 -32.95
CA VAL A 42 14.43 -17.77 -32.40
C VAL A 42 13.33 -17.43 -33.41
N PRO A 43 12.07 -17.74 -33.13
CA PRO A 43 10.93 -17.30 -33.94
C PRO A 43 10.82 -15.80 -34.06
N GLU A 44 10.16 -15.31 -35.10
CA GLU A 44 10.02 -13.88 -35.37
C GLU A 44 9.31 -13.12 -34.21
N SER A 45 8.25 -13.69 -33.66
CA SER A 45 7.55 -13.13 -32.50
C SER A 45 8.43 -13.02 -31.25
N THR A 46 9.27 -14.03 -31.00
CA THR A 46 10.24 -14.03 -29.90
C THR A 46 11.36 -13.02 -30.14
N ALA A 47 11.83 -12.94 -31.39
CA ALA A 47 12.84 -11.98 -31.80
C ALA A 47 12.37 -10.54 -31.61
N GLU A 48 11.13 -10.24 -31.99
CA GLU A 48 10.51 -8.94 -31.80
C GLU A 48 10.36 -8.58 -30.32
N PHE A 49 9.87 -9.50 -29.49
CA PHE A 49 9.73 -9.32 -28.04
C PHE A 49 11.07 -9.02 -27.35
N LEU A 50 12.11 -9.77 -27.70
CA LEU A 50 13.44 -9.67 -27.08
C LEU A 50 14.34 -8.62 -27.73
N GLY A 51 14.01 -8.12 -28.91
CA GLY A 51 14.87 -7.20 -29.69
C GLY A 51 16.16 -7.85 -30.20
N ILE A 52 16.10 -9.15 -30.57
CA ILE A 52 17.24 -9.93 -31.07
C ILE A 52 16.95 -10.43 -32.49
N PRO A 53 17.96 -10.91 -33.25
CA PRO A 53 17.72 -11.46 -34.59
C PRO A 53 16.82 -12.70 -34.58
N SER A 54 15.93 -12.83 -35.56
CA SER A 54 15.15 -14.05 -35.81
C SER A 54 15.95 -15.11 -36.58
N GLY A 55 15.53 -16.38 -36.46
CA GLY A 55 16.17 -17.52 -37.14
C GLY A 55 17.20 -18.23 -36.26
N TRP A 56 18.14 -18.94 -36.91
CA TRP A 56 19.17 -19.67 -36.21
C TRP A 56 20.34 -18.75 -35.81
N CYS A 57 20.72 -18.79 -34.53
CA CYS A 57 21.87 -18.05 -34.00
C CYS A 57 22.75 -18.95 -33.12
N GLU A 58 24.05 -18.68 -33.11
CA GLU A 58 24.98 -19.30 -32.16
C GLU A 58 24.88 -18.61 -30.78
N ASP A 59 25.09 -19.35 -29.69
CA ASP A 59 25.10 -18.84 -28.33
C ASP A 59 23.83 -18.01 -27.95
N GLY A 60 22.64 -18.50 -28.33
CA GLY A 60 21.39 -17.76 -28.19
C GLY A 60 21.13 -17.23 -26.78
N TYR A 61 21.47 -18.00 -25.72
CA TYR A 61 21.27 -17.52 -24.34
C TYR A 61 22.15 -16.32 -24.01
N LYS A 62 23.35 -16.24 -24.60
CA LYS A 62 24.26 -15.10 -24.41
C LYS A 62 23.78 -13.85 -25.13
N ILE A 63 23.22 -14.02 -26.33
CA ILE A 63 22.59 -12.92 -27.08
C ILE A 63 21.41 -12.35 -26.29
N VAL A 64 20.58 -13.20 -25.70
CA VAL A 64 19.46 -12.80 -24.84
C VAL A 64 19.97 -12.04 -23.61
N LEU A 65 21.00 -12.55 -22.93
CA LEU A 65 21.61 -11.89 -21.77
C LEU A 65 22.08 -10.47 -22.11
N GLU A 66 22.80 -10.31 -23.22
CA GLU A 66 23.43 -9.04 -23.58
C GLU A 66 22.42 -7.99 -24.07
N LYS A 67 21.34 -8.41 -24.74
CA LYS A 67 20.42 -7.48 -25.41
C LYS A 67 19.07 -7.31 -24.72
N SER A 68 18.61 -8.32 -24.02
CA SER A 68 17.22 -8.42 -23.61
C SER A 68 17.00 -8.46 -22.09
N VAL A 69 18.00 -8.89 -21.30
CA VAL A 69 17.88 -9.01 -19.84
C VAL A 69 18.18 -7.66 -19.17
N HIS A 70 17.37 -7.31 -18.16
CA HIS A 70 17.62 -6.11 -17.37
C HIS A 70 18.97 -6.21 -16.64
N PRO A 71 19.81 -5.14 -16.62
CA PRO A 71 21.17 -5.20 -16.06
C PRO A 71 21.27 -5.75 -14.62
N TYR A 72 20.30 -5.43 -13.76
CA TYR A 72 20.28 -5.95 -12.39
C TYR A 72 19.97 -7.45 -12.29
N ASP A 73 19.33 -8.03 -13.30
CA ASP A 73 18.93 -9.44 -13.31
C ASP A 73 19.94 -10.32 -14.06
N CYS A 74 20.95 -9.73 -14.72
CA CYS A 74 21.96 -10.47 -15.47
C CYS A 74 22.73 -11.50 -14.64
N PRO A 75 23.15 -11.25 -13.39
CA PRO A 75 23.84 -12.26 -12.59
C PRO A 75 22.97 -13.49 -12.31
N GLU A 76 21.71 -13.28 -11.93
CA GLU A 76 20.75 -14.34 -11.63
C GLU A 76 20.42 -15.16 -12.89
N TYR A 77 20.10 -14.48 -14.00
CA TYR A 77 19.87 -15.12 -15.29
C TYR A 77 21.05 -15.99 -15.70
N THR A 78 22.29 -15.48 -15.59
CA THR A 78 23.49 -16.20 -15.99
C THR A 78 23.71 -17.45 -15.15
N GLU A 79 23.53 -17.37 -13.85
CA GLU A 79 23.71 -18.50 -12.92
C GLU A 79 22.65 -19.58 -13.15
N GLU A 80 21.39 -19.17 -13.23
CA GLU A 80 20.28 -20.11 -13.42
C GLU A 80 20.29 -20.77 -14.80
N MET A 81 20.55 -20.03 -15.86
CA MET A 81 20.62 -20.60 -17.20
C MET A 81 21.78 -21.60 -17.35
N LYS A 82 22.92 -21.37 -16.67
CA LYS A 82 24.03 -22.37 -16.64
C LYS A 82 23.62 -23.67 -15.95
N LYS A 83 22.81 -23.60 -14.88
CA LYS A 83 22.27 -24.78 -14.18
C LYS A 83 21.28 -25.52 -15.09
N ARG A 84 20.35 -24.79 -15.69
CA ARG A 84 19.29 -25.34 -16.56
C ARG A 84 19.85 -26.01 -17.83
N LEU A 85 20.83 -25.42 -18.45
CA LEU A 85 21.53 -26.02 -19.59
C LEU A 85 22.24 -27.34 -19.22
N ARG A 86 22.50 -27.63 -17.94
CA ARG A 86 23.01 -28.92 -17.43
C ARG A 86 21.89 -29.84 -16.94
N GLY A 87 20.62 -29.49 -17.12
CA GLY A 87 19.45 -30.26 -16.67
C GLY A 87 19.15 -30.12 -15.18
N ILE A 88 19.62 -29.05 -14.53
CA ILE A 88 19.39 -28.77 -13.11
C ILE A 88 18.33 -27.69 -13.00
N ASN A 89 17.40 -27.78 -12.04
CA ASN A 89 16.31 -26.81 -11.75
C ASN A 89 15.32 -26.57 -12.91
N LEU A 90 15.11 -27.54 -13.79
CA LEU A 90 14.18 -27.40 -14.93
C LEU A 90 12.71 -27.18 -14.47
N GLU A 91 12.35 -27.78 -13.33
CA GLU A 91 10.98 -27.75 -12.78
C GLU A 91 10.64 -26.42 -12.05
N ASN A 92 11.65 -25.60 -11.74
CA ASN A 92 11.45 -24.35 -11.02
C ASN A 92 11.26 -23.20 -12.00
N ASP A 93 10.28 -22.35 -11.74
CA ASP A 93 10.07 -21.12 -12.51
C ASP A 93 11.15 -20.08 -12.19
N LEU A 94 11.63 -19.39 -13.22
CA LEU A 94 12.55 -18.27 -13.09
C LEU A 94 11.84 -16.98 -13.57
N TYR A 95 11.88 -15.93 -12.77
CA TYR A 95 11.25 -14.66 -13.10
C TYR A 95 12.32 -13.58 -13.28
N ILE A 96 12.46 -13.10 -14.52
CA ILE A 96 13.49 -12.13 -14.93
C ILE A 96 12.83 -10.99 -15.72
N ARG A 97 13.32 -9.77 -15.54
CA ARG A 97 12.90 -8.63 -16.38
C ARG A 97 13.58 -8.70 -17.73
N MET A 98 12.77 -8.89 -18.77
CA MET A 98 13.25 -9.04 -20.15
C MET A 98 12.48 -8.11 -21.09
N GLY A 99 13.11 -7.70 -22.19
CA GLY A 99 12.46 -6.89 -23.21
C GLY A 99 13.39 -6.21 -24.20
N LYS A 100 12.81 -5.44 -25.10
CA LYS A 100 13.47 -4.71 -26.19
C LYS A 100 13.64 -3.24 -25.82
N ASP A 101 14.74 -2.61 -26.25
CA ASP A 101 14.98 -1.17 -26.17
C ASP A 101 14.80 -0.58 -24.76
N LYS A 102 15.25 -1.31 -23.73
CA LYS A 102 15.11 -0.94 -22.30
C LYS A 102 13.66 -0.87 -21.78
N LYS A 103 12.70 -1.36 -22.55
CA LYS A 103 11.32 -1.55 -22.09
C LYS A 103 11.19 -2.95 -21.57
N TYR A 104 11.53 -3.12 -20.28
CA TYR A 104 11.56 -4.42 -19.63
C TYR A 104 10.19 -4.77 -19.03
N VAL A 105 9.78 -6.02 -19.17
CA VAL A 105 8.61 -6.61 -18.55
C VAL A 105 9.01 -7.82 -17.72
N MET A 106 8.29 -8.11 -16.67
CA MET A 106 8.52 -9.32 -15.88
C MET A 106 8.16 -10.53 -16.73
N THR A 107 9.13 -11.42 -16.93
CA THR A 107 9.01 -12.59 -17.80
C THR A 107 9.28 -13.85 -16.99
N GLN A 108 8.34 -14.78 -17.01
CA GLN A 108 8.51 -16.13 -16.48
C GLN A 108 9.27 -16.96 -17.52
N ILE A 109 10.35 -17.61 -17.11
CA ILE A 109 11.17 -18.49 -17.94
C ILE A 109 10.91 -19.93 -17.51
N ILE A 110 10.26 -20.68 -18.36
CA ILE A 110 10.00 -22.10 -18.19
C ILE A 110 10.95 -22.85 -19.13
N THR A 111 11.62 -23.88 -18.62
CA THR A 111 12.61 -24.64 -19.42
C THR A 111 12.31 -26.10 -19.36
N ASP A 112 12.58 -26.76 -20.48
CA ASP A 112 12.51 -28.22 -20.60
C ASP A 112 13.63 -28.76 -21.50
N MET A 113 13.88 -30.06 -21.43
CA MET A 113 14.97 -30.68 -22.15
C MET A 113 14.52 -32.00 -22.79
N ILE A 114 14.70 -32.12 -24.09
CA ILE A 114 14.42 -33.34 -24.83
C ILE A 114 15.71 -34.17 -24.93
N LEU A 115 15.61 -35.41 -24.51
CA LEU A 115 16.69 -36.38 -24.59
C LEU A 115 16.60 -37.20 -25.88
N GLU A 116 17.72 -37.38 -26.59
CA GLU A 116 17.87 -38.32 -27.69
C GLU A 116 18.94 -39.32 -27.33
N GLN A 117 18.63 -40.64 -27.35
CA GLN A 117 19.51 -41.73 -26.96
C GLN A 117 20.17 -41.53 -25.58
N GLY A 118 19.43 -40.96 -24.61
CA GLY A 118 19.93 -40.73 -23.26
C GLY A 118 20.86 -39.52 -23.11
N LYS A 119 21.02 -38.69 -24.14
CA LYS A 119 21.78 -37.44 -24.12
C LYS A 119 20.87 -36.25 -24.35
N ASN A 120 21.16 -35.12 -23.70
CA ASN A 120 20.47 -33.89 -23.92
C ASN A 120 20.62 -33.44 -25.37
N ARG A 121 19.51 -33.31 -26.07
CA ARG A 121 19.52 -32.97 -27.50
C ARG A 121 19.00 -31.57 -27.74
N TYR A 122 17.82 -31.27 -27.21
CA TYR A 122 17.20 -29.97 -27.38
C TYR A 122 16.86 -29.36 -26.02
N PHE A 123 17.20 -28.10 -25.87
CA PHE A 123 16.82 -27.29 -24.72
C PHE A 123 15.73 -26.31 -25.15
N ILE A 124 14.57 -26.39 -24.52
CA ILE A 124 13.38 -25.59 -24.82
C ILE A 124 13.26 -24.50 -23.78
N VAL A 125 13.07 -23.27 -24.23
CA VAL A 125 12.81 -22.12 -23.38
C VAL A 125 11.49 -21.49 -23.80
N LEU A 126 10.53 -21.50 -22.90
CA LEU A 126 9.26 -20.78 -23.03
C LEU A 126 9.33 -19.53 -22.15
N LEU A 127 9.18 -18.36 -22.77
CA LEU A 127 9.11 -17.07 -22.11
C LEU A 127 7.64 -16.66 -22.05
N ARG A 128 7.13 -16.37 -20.87
CA ARG A 128 5.76 -15.88 -20.68
C ARG A 128 5.80 -14.49 -20.09
N ASN A 129 5.22 -13.52 -20.81
CA ASN A 129 5.08 -12.15 -20.33
C ASN A 129 4.07 -12.13 -19.16
N GLN A 130 4.52 -11.76 -17.96
CA GLN A 130 3.70 -11.68 -16.76
C GLN A 130 2.95 -10.36 -16.61
N ASN A 131 3.25 -9.38 -17.48
CA ASN A 131 2.53 -8.11 -17.49
C ASN A 131 1.23 -8.17 -18.32
N VAL A 132 0.96 -9.28 -18.98
CA VAL A 132 -0.31 -9.48 -19.67
C VAL A 132 -1.29 -10.08 -18.68
N ILE A 133 -2.17 -9.25 -18.17
CA ILE A 133 -3.28 -9.70 -17.36
C ILE A 133 -4.32 -10.33 -18.31
N PRO A 134 -4.66 -11.61 -18.18
CA PRO A 134 -5.63 -12.25 -19.08
C PRO A 134 -7.01 -11.60 -18.93
N GLU A 135 -7.77 -11.49 -20.03
CA GLU A 135 -9.15 -10.99 -19.99
C GLU A 135 -10.06 -11.85 -19.12
N ILE A 136 -9.75 -13.15 -19.00
CA ILE A 136 -10.47 -14.10 -18.15
C ILE A 136 -9.53 -14.56 -17.04
N ASP A 137 -10.00 -14.47 -15.82
CA ASP A 137 -9.27 -14.93 -14.64
C ASP A 137 -9.20 -16.46 -14.62
N PRO A 138 -8.00 -17.07 -14.57
CA PRO A 138 -7.82 -18.52 -14.72
C PRO A 138 -8.30 -19.32 -13.49
N LEU A 139 -8.53 -18.66 -12.34
CA LEU A 139 -9.02 -19.34 -11.14
C LEU A 139 -10.54 -19.43 -11.13
N THR A 140 -11.22 -18.34 -11.50
CA THR A 140 -12.67 -18.18 -11.30
C THR A 140 -13.47 -18.22 -12.59
N ASP A 141 -12.81 -18.20 -13.76
CA ASP A 141 -13.41 -18.07 -15.10
C ASP A 141 -14.25 -16.78 -15.30
N LEU A 142 -14.12 -15.82 -14.36
CA LEU A 142 -14.70 -14.50 -14.51
C LEU A 142 -13.85 -13.62 -15.44
N TYR A 143 -14.45 -12.60 -16.01
CA TYR A 143 -13.67 -11.55 -16.63
C TYR A 143 -12.77 -10.86 -15.60
N GLY A 144 -11.54 -10.50 -16.02
CA GLY A 144 -10.58 -9.79 -15.21
C GLY A 144 -10.61 -8.27 -15.47
N GLN A 145 -9.64 -7.59 -14.84
CA GLN A 145 -9.49 -6.12 -14.89
C GLN A 145 -9.43 -5.58 -16.32
N VAL A 146 -8.70 -6.24 -17.24
CA VAL A 146 -8.55 -5.77 -18.62
C VAL A 146 -9.92 -5.68 -19.33
N LYS A 147 -10.76 -6.69 -19.14
CA LYS A 147 -12.12 -6.68 -19.71
C LYS A 147 -13.01 -5.65 -19.03
N PHE A 148 -12.89 -5.49 -17.71
CA PHE A 148 -13.60 -4.46 -16.95
C PHE A 148 -13.33 -3.05 -17.51
N GLU A 149 -12.05 -2.71 -17.72
CA GLU A 149 -11.65 -1.41 -18.26
C GLU A 149 -12.19 -1.19 -19.67
N LYS A 150 -12.11 -2.20 -20.55
CA LYS A 150 -12.67 -2.13 -21.90
C LYS A 150 -14.18 -1.91 -21.89
N ASP A 151 -14.89 -2.65 -21.07
CA ASP A 151 -16.37 -2.56 -21.03
C ASP A 151 -16.84 -1.21 -20.50
N ILE A 152 -16.16 -0.63 -19.51
CA ILE A 152 -16.46 0.74 -19.03
C ILE A 152 -16.25 1.74 -20.18
N VAL A 153 -15.10 1.65 -20.90
CA VAL A 153 -14.84 2.52 -22.07
C VAL A 153 -15.99 2.44 -23.08
N ASP A 154 -16.34 1.21 -23.46
CA ASP A 154 -17.35 0.98 -24.48
C ASP A 154 -18.72 1.55 -24.06
N TYR A 155 -19.13 1.38 -22.80
CA TYR A 155 -20.41 1.89 -22.30
C TYR A 155 -20.44 3.42 -22.21
N ILE A 156 -19.35 4.05 -21.78
CA ILE A 156 -19.22 5.51 -21.73
C ILE A 156 -19.27 6.10 -23.15
N GLN A 157 -18.55 5.49 -24.10
CA GLN A 157 -18.56 5.94 -25.50
C GLN A 157 -19.94 5.80 -26.16
N GLN A 158 -20.74 4.81 -25.73
CA GLN A 158 -22.12 4.65 -26.16
C GLN A 158 -23.09 5.63 -25.48
N GLY A 159 -22.60 6.51 -24.59
CA GLY A 159 -23.43 7.45 -23.84
C GLY A 159 -24.37 6.78 -22.83
N ARG A 160 -24.07 5.54 -22.41
CA ARG A 160 -24.91 4.80 -21.47
C ARG A 160 -24.60 5.21 -20.03
N LYS A 161 -25.63 5.29 -19.21
CA LYS A 161 -25.50 5.40 -17.78
C LYS A 161 -25.11 4.05 -17.19
N VAL A 162 -24.04 4.02 -16.39
CA VAL A 162 -23.60 2.80 -15.70
C VAL A 162 -23.36 3.05 -14.22
N ALA A 163 -23.78 2.10 -13.40
CA ALA A 163 -23.34 2.02 -12.01
C ALA A 163 -22.23 0.97 -11.91
N VAL A 164 -21.12 1.35 -11.32
CA VAL A 164 -20.02 0.43 -11.02
C VAL A 164 -19.99 0.23 -9.52
N LEU A 165 -20.07 -1.03 -9.10
CA LEU A 165 -19.89 -1.43 -7.70
C LEU A 165 -18.61 -2.24 -7.60
N GLU A 166 -17.82 -2.00 -6.56
CA GLU A 166 -16.70 -2.86 -6.19
C GLU A 166 -16.90 -3.37 -4.77
N ILE A 167 -16.67 -4.65 -4.57
CA ILE A 167 -16.69 -5.30 -3.26
C ILE A 167 -15.35 -5.93 -2.95
N GLU A 168 -14.98 -5.88 -1.68
CA GLU A 168 -13.85 -6.61 -1.11
C GLU A 168 -14.37 -7.58 -0.06
N ILE A 169 -13.97 -8.85 -0.17
CA ILE A 169 -14.31 -9.87 0.83
C ILE A 169 -13.41 -9.67 2.05
N ASP A 170 -14.03 -9.41 3.19
CA ASP A 170 -13.33 -9.23 4.45
C ASP A 170 -12.68 -10.53 4.93
N HIS A 171 -11.54 -10.42 5.62
CA HIS A 171 -10.79 -11.55 6.21
C HIS A 171 -10.33 -12.66 5.24
N MET A 172 -10.33 -12.43 3.91
CA MET A 172 -9.87 -13.46 2.95
C MET A 172 -8.40 -13.81 3.18
N ASN A 173 -7.57 -12.82 3.58
CA ASN A 173 -6.17 -13.05 3.91
C ASN A 173 -6.00 -13.92 5.16
N ASP A 174 -6.87 -13.75 6.17
CA ASP A 174 -6.85 -14.58 7.39
C ASP A 174 -7.19 -16.03 7.05
N ILE A 175 -8.16 -16.25 6.17
CA ILE A 175 -8.49 -17.59 5.65
C ILE A 175 -7.27 -18.20 4.94
N ASN A 176 -6.56 -17.42 4.16
CA ASN A 176 -5.35 -17.86 3.46
C ASN A 176 -4.24 -18.29 4.44
N ILE A 177 -4.05 -17.51 5.52
CA ILE A 177 -3.05 -17.80 6.56
C ILE A 177 -3.44 -19.04 7.39
N LEU A 178 -4.72 -19.17 7.75
CA LEU A 178 -5.18 -20.22 8.66
C LEU A 178 -5.40 -21.56 7.96
N TYR A 179 -5.91 -21.56 6.73
CA TYR A 179 -6.35 -22.75 6.00
C TYR A 179 -5.53 -23.03 4.73
N GLY A 180 -4.67 -22.10 4.33
CA GLY A 180 -3.85 -22.20 3.12
C GLY A 180 -4.55 -21.73 1.84
N THR A 181 -3.73 -21.51 0.79
CA THR A 181 -4.19 -20.95 -0.50
C THR A 181 -5.26 -21.81 -1.18
N ASN A 182 -5.16 -23.12 -1.08
CA ASN A 182 -6.16 -24.03 -1.69
C ASN A 182 -7.58 -23.81 -1.17
N TYR A 183 -7.75 -23.49 0.12
CA TYR A 183 -9.07 -23.17 0.68
C TYR A 183 -9.57 -21.83 0.19
N SER A 184 -8.74 -20.82 0.20
CA SER A 184 -9.05 -19.49 -0.34
C SER A 184 -9.48 -19.58 -1.81
N ASP A 185 -8.76 -20.34 -2.63
CA ASP A 185 -9.06 -20.54 -4.05
C ASP A 185 -10.43 -21.22 -4.26
N ARG A 186 -10.74 -22.23 -3.44
CA ARG A 186 -12.05 -22.91 -3.49
C ARG A 186 -13.18 -21.98 -3.07
N ILE A 187 -13.00 -21.15 -2.05
CA ILE A 187 -13.96 -20.13 -1.66
C ILE A 187 -14.20 -19.17 -2.81
N GLN A 188 -13.14 -18.67 -3.43
CA GLN A 188 -13.27 -17.73 -4.56
C GLN A 188 -14.01 -18.33 -5.75
N LYS A 189 -13.80 -19.62 -6.06
CA LYS A 189 -14.58 -20.33 -7.08
C LYS A 189 -16.07 -20.41 -6.74
N VAL A 190 -16.39 -20.71 -5.48
CA VAL A 190 -17.80 -20.75 -5.02
C VAL A 190 -18.45 -19.37 -5.11
N LEU A 191 -17.73 -18.32 -4.73
CA LEU A 191 -18.22 -16.95 -4.84
C LEU A 191 -18.43 -16.53 -6.29
N ALA A 192 -17.48 -16.81 -7.18
CA ALA A 192 -17.60 -16.54 -8.60
C ALA A 192 -18.86 -17.19 -9.19
N TYR A 193 -19.09 -18.45 -8.86
CA TYR A 193 -20.27 -19.19 -9.29
C TYR A 193 -21.57 -18.55 -8.75
N ARG A 194 -21.61 -18.17 -7.46
CA ARG A 194 -22.76 -17.46 -6.88
C ARG A 194 -23.01 -16.13 -7.59
N PHE A 195 -21.97 -15.36 -7.91
CA PHE A 195 -22.10 -14.08 -8.59
C PHE A 195 -22.59 -14.23 -10.04
N ILE A 196 -22.06 -15.20 -10.79
CA ILE A 196 -22.51 -15.48 -12.16
C ILE A 196 -24.03 -15.73 -12.21
N TYR A 197 -24.56 -16.50 -11.27
CA TYR A 197 -25.99 -16.78 -11.18
C TYR A 197 -26.87 -15.56 -10.92
N MET A 198 -26.28 -14.45 -10.48
CA MET A 198 -26.99 -13.19 -10.23
C MET A 198 -26.95 -12.25 -11.44
N MET A 199 -26.15 -12.60 -12.47
CA MET A 199 -26.00 -11.77 -13.66
C MET A 199 -27.16 -12.01 -14.63
N ASP A 200 -27.55 -10.93 -15.30
CA ASP A 200 -28.50 -10.92 -16.41
C ASP A 200 -27.93 -10.12 -17.58
N ALA A 201 -28.71 -9.87 -18.62
CA ALA A 201 -28.22 -9.18 -19.82
C ALA A 201 -27.67 -7.77 -19.56
N ASP A 202 -28.07 -7.12 -18.45
CA ASP A 202 -27.71 -5.75 -18.12
C ASP A 202 -26.66 -5.65 -16.99
N LYS A 203 -26.09 -6.77 -16.56
CA LYS A 203 -25.10 -6.84 -15.48
C LYS A 203 -23.92 -7.72 -15.88
N ALA A 204 -22.74 -7.32 -15.41
CA ALA A 204 -21.53 -8.10 -15.59
C ALA A 204 -20.71 -8.11 -14.29
N VAL A 205 -19.99 -9.21 -14.03
CA VAL A 205 -19.09 -9.39 -12.88
C VAL A 205 -17.68 -9.62 -13.34
N TYR A 206 -16.74 -9.01 -12.62
CA TYR A 206 -15.31 -9.05 -12.89
C TYR A 206 -14.54 -9.39 -11.62
N ARG A 207 -13.43 -10.12 -11.77
CA ARG A 207 -12.48 -10.32 -10.69
C ARG A 207 -11.37 -9.29 -10.80
N MET A 208 -11.21 -8.45 -9.75
CA MET A 208 -10.25 -7.35 -9.75
C MET A 208 -8.96 -7.69 -8.98
N GLY A 209 -8.95 -8.78 -8.22
CA GLY A 209 -7.81 -9.22 -7.42
C GLY A 209 -8.15 -10.40 -6.52
N ASN A 210 -7.32 -10.66 -5.51
CA ASN A 210 -7.48 -11.84 -4.65
C ASN A 210 -8.79 -11.87 -3.84
N SER A 211 -9.30 -10.72 -3.42
CA SER A 211 -10.53 -10.60 -2.61
C SER A 211 -11.54 -9.64 -3.21
N ASN A 212 -11.23 -9.00 -4.36
CA ASN A 212 -12.01 -7.93 -4.95
C ASN A 212 -12.76 -8.38 -6.19
N TYR A 213 -14.04 -7.99 -6.26
CA TYR A 213 -14.92 -8.20 -7.41
C TYR A 213 -15.59 -6.90 -7.78
N ALA A 214 -15.70 -6.62 -9.08
CA ALA A 214 -16.44 -5.47 -9.59
C ALA A 214 -17.69 -5.92 -10.35
N PHE A 215 -18.71 -5.08 -10.32
CA PHE A 215 -19.97 -5.28 -11.04
C PHE A 215 -20.28 -4.04 -11.86
N ILE A 216 -20.59 -4.21 -13.12
CA ILE A 216 -21.10 -3.15 -13.99
C ILE A 216 -22.57 -3.39 -14.20
N LEU A 217 -23.39 -2.42 -13.82
CA LEU A 217 -24.84 -2.42 -13.97
C LEU A 217 -25.23 -1.33 -14.96
N ARG A 218 -25.90 -1.70 -16.05
CA ARG A 218 -26.26 -0.79 -17.14
C ARG A 218 -27.64 -0.21 -16.92
N ASP A 219 -27.78 1.09 -17.22
CA ASP A 219 -29.04 1.83 -17.24
C ASP A 219 -29.85 1.71 -15.93
N VAL A 220 -29.15 1.65 -14.78
CA VAL A 220 -29.76 1.55 -13.45
C VAL A 220 -29.65 2.85 -12.68
N SER A 221 -30.61 3.07 -11.78
CA SER A 221 -30.54 4.12 -10.78
C SER A 221 -29.58 3.74 -9.63
N ARG A 222 -29.26 4.71 -8.80
CA ARG A 222 -28.47 4.50 -7.59
C ARG A 222 -29.16 3.54 -6.61
N GLU A 223 -30.47 3.70 -6.46
CA GLU A 223 -31.31 2.88 -5.59
C GLU A 223 -31.35 1.42 -6.05
N GLU A 224 -31.42 1.20 -7.36
CA GLU A 224 -31.34 -0.13 -7.96
C GLU A 224 -29.97 -0.76 -7.78
N ALA A 225 -28.88 0.01 -7.91
CA ALA A 225 -27.53 -0.45 -7.63
C ALA A 225 -27.34 -0.83 -6.15
N ALA A 226 -27.88 -0.03 -5.22
CA ALA A 226 -27.87 -0.36 -3.81
C ALA A 226 -28.69 -1.62 -3.49
N ALA A 227 -29.88 -1.76 -4.09
CA ALA A 227 -30.70 -2.95 -3.94
C ALA A 227 -30.03 -4.21 -4.50
N PHE A 228 -29.27 -4.07 -5.58
CA PHE A 228 -28.47 -5.18 -6.12
C PHE A 228 -27.36 -5.61 -5.14
N LEU A 229 -26.69 -4.67 -4.48
CA LEU A 229 -25.70 -5.01 -3.46
C LEU A 229 -26.32 -5.77 -2.28
N GLU A 230 -27.52 -5.38 -1.83
CA GLU A 230 -28.19 -6.10 -0.76
C GLU A 230 -28.54 -7.55 -1.17
N LYS A 231 -28.83 -7.80 -2.44
CA LYS A 231 -28.96 -9.18 -2.97
C LYS A 231 -27.62 -9.94 -2.90
N ILE A 232 -26.51 -9.28 -3.21
CA ILE A 232 -25.17 -9.89 -3.05
C ILE A 232 -24.93 -10.25 -1.58
N ARG A 233 -25.23 -9.35 -0.64
CA ARG A 233 -25.07 -9.59 0.80
C ARG A 233 -25.91 -10.79 1.26
N ALA A 234 -27.16 -10.82 0.92
CA ALA A 234 -28.05 -11.93 1.27
C ALA A 234 -27.50 -13.28 0.75
N ARG A 235 -26.86 -13.28 -0.41
CA ARG A 235 -26.20 -14.48 -0.95
C ARG A 235 -24.92 -14.87 -0.21
N LEU A 236 -24.22 -13.90 0.38
CA LEU A 236 -23.02 -14.12 1.17
C LEU A 236 -23.33 -14.50 2.62
N GLU A 237 -24.53 -14.16 3.14
CA GLU A 237 -25.05 -14.65 4.43
C GLU A 237 -25.26 -16.17 4.42
N GLU A 238 -25.47 -16.77 3.23
CA GLU A 238 -25.38 -18.22 3.09
C GLU A 238 -23.90 -18.64 3.24
N SER A 239 -23.53 -19.20 4.40
CA SER A 239 -22.15 -19.64 4.67
C SER A 239 -21.58 -20.46 3.51
N VAL A 240 -20.31 -20.22 3.19
CA VAL A 240 -19.57 -21.09 2.27
C VAL A 240 -19.12 -22.31 3.09
N VAL A 241 -19.65 -23.48 2.73
CA VAL A 241 -19.29 -24.73 3.39
C VAL A 241 -18.27 -25.48 2.54
N LEU A 242 -17.08 -25.67 3.08
CA LEU A 242 -16.03 -26.49 2.47
C LEU A 242 -15.62 -27.57 3.45
N GLU A 243 -15.84 -28.83 3.05
CA GLU A 243 -15.67 -30.00 3.93
C GLU A 243 -16.56 -29.84 5.18
N ASN A 244 -15.99 -29.69 6.36
CA ASN A 244 -16.74 -29.47 7.59
C ASN A 244 -16.59 -28.03 8.15
N ASN A 245 -15.99 -27.12 7.40
CA ASN A 245 -15.78 -25.74 7.81
C ASN A 245 -16.84 -24.83 7.20
N HIS A 246 -17.40 -23.94 8.02
CA HIS A 246 -18.34 -22.90 7.62
C HIS A 246 -17.64 -21.55 7.61
N PHE A 247 -17.74 -20.83 6.51
CA PHE A 247 -17.15 -19.51 6.33
C PHE A 247 -18.26 -18.48 6.15
N ASP A 248 -18.42 -17.63 7.18
CA ASP A 248 -19.33 -16.48 7.13
C ASP A 248 -18.55 -15.28 6.61
N LEU A 249 -18.87 -14.86 5.39
CA LEU A 249 -18.13 -13.84 4.69
C LEU A 249 -18.84 -12.49 4.79
N LYS A 250 -18.10 -11.45 5.12
CA LYS A 250 -18.57 -10.06 5.07
C LYS A 250 -17.88 -9.33 3.91
N ILE A 251 -18.46 -8.22 3.49
CA ILE A 251 -17.91 -7.40 2.41
C ILE A 251 -17.83 -5.93 2.82
N TYR A 252 -16.78 -5.27 2.35
CA TYR A 252 -16.76 -3.83 2.15
C TYR A 252 -17.27 -3.54 0.74
N ALA A 253 -17.97 -2.43 0.55
CA ALA A 253 -18.54 -2.13 -0.75
C ALA A 253 -18.43 -0.64 -1.09
N SER A 254 -18.02 -0.37 -2.31
CA SER A 254 -17.96 0.96 -2.90
C SER A 254 -18.79 1.02 -4.18
N GLY A 255 -19.24 2.22 -4.56
CA GLY A 255 -19.98 2.44 -5.79
C GLY A 255 -19.67 3.80 -6.42
N ILE A 256 -19.86 3.88 -7.73
CA ILE A 256 -19.85 5.13 -8.49
C ILE A 256 -20.92 5.06 -9.59
N ILE A 257 -21.60 6.19 -9.80
CA ILE A 257 -22.53 6.34 -10.93
C ILE A 257 -21.82 7.17 -12.00
N LEU A 258 -21.71 6.60 -13.19
CA LEU A 258 -21.14 7.22 -14.38
C LEU A 258 -22.31 7.59 -15.30
N ASP A 259 -22.59 8.87 -15.36
CA ASP A 259 -23.61 9.45 -16.23
C ASP A 259 -22.97 10.61 -16.97
N HIS A 260 -22.90 10.56 -18.33
CA HIS A 260 -22.16 11.51 -19.15
C HIS A 260 -20.73 11.76 -18.65
N TYR A 261 -20.02 10.67 -18.34
CA TYR A 261 -18.69 10.74 -17.73
C TYR A 261 -17.63 11.20 -18.76
N GLU A 262 -16.95 12.31 -18.48
CA GLU A 262 -15.89 12.90 -19.34
C GLU A 262 -14.47 12.63 -18.78
N GLY A 263 -14.32 11.94 -17.65
CA GLY A 263 -13.04 11.70 -17.01
C GLY A 263 -12.28 10.49 -17.56
N GLU A 264 -11.02 10.34 -17.16
CA GLU A 264 -10.22 9.15 -17.47
C GLU A 264 -10.73 7.90 -16.72
N ILE A 265 -10.78 6.76 -17.40
CA ILE A 265 -11.27 5.49 -16.84
C ILE A 265 -10.38 4.95 -15.74
N SER A 266 -9.06 5.15 -15.85
CA SER A 266 -8.11 4.84 -14.79
C SER A 266 -8.47 5.47 -13.43
N THR A 267 -9.23 6.57 -13.44
CA THR A 267 -9.70 7.24 -12.24
C THR A 267 -10.91 6.56 -11.60
N VAL A 268 -11.71 5.80 -12.36
CA VAL A 268 -12.90 5.10 -11.84
C VAL A 268 -12.49 4.06 -10.80
N GLN A 269 -11.54 3.20 -11.13
CA GLN A 269 -11.02 2.20 -10.21
C GLN A 269 -10.39 2.85 -8.97
N SER A 270 -9.55 3.88 -9.16
CA SER A 270 -8.95 4.61 -8.04
C SER A 270 -10.00 5.23 -7.11
N LYS A 271 -11.13 5.70 -7.66
CA LYS A 271 -12.26 6.22 -6.88
C LYS A 271 -12.93 5.13 -6.04
N LEU A 272 -13.15 3.96 -6.62
CA LEU A 272 -13.74 2.82 -5.93
C LEU A 272 -12.81 2.30 -4.83
N GLU A 273 -11.53 2.10 -5.12
CA GLU A 273 -10.51 1.68 -4.14
C GLU A 273 -10.36 2.68 -2.98
N TYR A 274 -10.41 3.99 -3.25
CA TYR A 274 -10.40 5.02 -2.22
C TYR A 274 -11.57 4.85 -1.24
N VAL A 275 -12.78 4.65 -1.77
CA VAL A 275 -13.97 4.42 -0.94
C VAL A 275 -13.83 3.14 -0.12
N LEU A 276 -13.40 2.02 -0.75
CA LEU A 276 -13.15 0.75 -0.05
C LEU A 276 -12.14 0.91 1.09
N GLY A 277 -11.05 1.64 0.86
CA GLY A 277 -10.05 1.94 1.89
C GLY A 277 -10.67 2.67 3.09
N LYS A 278 -11.54 3.67 2.85
CA LYS A 278 -12.27 4.38 3.91
C LYS A 278 -13.22 3.46 4.68
N MET A 279 -13.96 2.59 3.97
CA MET A 279 -14.89 1.65 4.60
C MET A 279 -14.15 0.63 5.48
N ARG A 280 -13.02 0.12 5.00
CA ARG A 280 -12.13 -0.80 5.71
C ARG A 280 -11.58 -0.18 7.01
N THR A 281 -11.09 1.04 6.93
CA THR A 281 -10.57 1.79 8.09
C THR A 281 -11.65 2.01 9.14
N ARG A 282 -12.89 2.32 8.72
CA ARG A 282 -14.04 2.51 9.61
C ARG A 282 -14.69 1.21 10.06
N ARG A 283 -14.31 0.06 9.51
CA ARG A 283 -14.99 -1.24 9.67
C ARG A 283 -16.49 -1.15 9.38
N ASP A 284 -16.86 -0.29 8.43
CA ASP A 284 -18.23 -0.09 8.01
C ASP A 284 -18.52 -0.94 6.77
N HIS A 285 -19.39 -1.92 6.91
CA HIS A 285 -19.77 -2.84 5.84
C HIS A 285 -20.92 -2.31 4.96
N LYS A 286 -21.35 -1.05 5.12
CA LYS A 286 -22.39 -0.45 4.27
C LYS A 286 -21.83 -0.08 2.89
N LEU A 287 -22.74 0.11 1.92
CA LEU A 287 -22.38 0.68 0.63
C LEU A 287 -22.15 2.19 0.77
N MET A 288 -21.04 2.64 0.24
CA MET A 288 -20.77 4.06 0.08
C MET A 288 -20.48 4.38 -1.39
N PHE A 289 -21.16 5.37 -1.92
CA PHE A 289 -20.86 5.89 -3.25
C PHE A 289 -19.79 6.99 -3.17
N PHE A 290 -18.88 7.00 -4.14
CA PHE A 290 -17.86 8.05 -4.25
C PHE A 290 -18.49 9.45 -4.28
N ASN A 291 -19.60 9.59 -5.00
CA ASN A 291 -20.34 10.85 -5.10
C ASN A 291 -20.81 11.41 -3.74
N ASP A 292 -21.04 10.57 -2.73
CA ASP A 292 -21.41 10.99 -1.37
C ASP A 292 -20.22 11.57 -0.60
N LEU A 293 -19.04 11.01 -0.80
CA LEU A 293 -17.82 11.52 -0.17
C LEU A 293 -17.47 12.92 -0.66
N VAL A 294 -17.70 13.18 -1.94
CA VAL A 294 -17.54 14.52 -2.52
C VAL A 294 -18.47 15.54 -1.88
N GLN A 295 -19.72 15.16 -1.58
CA GLN A 295 -20.68 16.04 -0.92
C GLN A 295 -20.37 16.31 0.56
N ILE A 296 -19.76 15.35 1.27
CA ILE A 296 -19.48 15.43 2.71
C ILE A 296 -18.15 16.13 3.01
N ASN A 297 -17.12 15.94 2.19
CA ASN A 297 -15.75 16.39 2.48
C ASN A 297 -15.21 17.49 1.52
N GLY A 298 -16.02 18.00 0.59
CA GLY A 298 -15.53 18.76 -0.55
C GLY A 298 -14.91 17.84 -1.61
N ASP A 299 -14.66 18.36 -2.80
CA ASP A 299 -14.11 17.56 -3.91
C ASP A 299 -12.84 16.81 -3.47
N VAL A 300 -12.93 15.49 -3.36
CA VAL A 300 -11.73 14.66 -3.26
C VAL A 300 -11.09 14.63 -4.64
N ASP A 301 -10.21 15.56 -4.86
CA ASP A 301 -9.47 15.70 -6.11
C ASP A 301 -8.43 14.57 -6.18
N LEU A 302 -8.73 13.52 -6.94
CA LEU A 302 -7.78 12.42 -7.17
C LEU A 302 -6.55 12.90 -7.96
N ASP A 303 -6.69 13.95 -8.75
CA ASP A 303 -5.55 14.57 -9.42
C ASP A 303 -4.66 15.24 -8.38
N LEU A 304 -5.24 15.85 -7.37
CA LEU A 304 -4.50 16.32 -6.19
C LEU A 304 -3.76 15.17 -5.50
N MET A 305 -4.40 14.02 -5.29
CA MET A 305 -3.73 12.86 -4.67
C MET A 305 -2.58 12.32 -5.52
N LYS A 306 -2.74 12.27 -6.86
CA LYS A 306 -1.66 11.93 -7.79
C LYS A 306 -0.50 12.95 -7.67
N VAL A 307 -0.80 14.24 -7.62
CA VAL A 307 0.21 15.30 -7.48
C VAL A 307 0.93 15.20 -6.14
N ILE A 308 0.22 14.93 -5.05
CA ILE A 308 0.80 14.72 -3.72
C ILE A 308 1.71 13.47 -3.73
N HIS A 309 1.27 12.36 -4.31
CA HIS A 309 2.09 11.16 -4.47
C HIS A 309 3.37 11.43 -5.27
N GLN A 310 3.24 12.11 -6.41
CA GLN A 310 4.40 12.51 -7.21
C GLN A 310 5.32 13.47 -6.43
N SER A 311 4.77 14.34 -5.61
CA SER A 311 5.57 15.23 -4.74
C SER A 311 6.41 14.43 -3.75
N VAL A 312 5.89 13.36 -3.15
CA VAL A 312 6.68 12.48 -2.26
C VAL A 312 7.81 11.81 -3.05
N LEU A 313 7.51 11.24 -4.24
CA LEU A 313 8.51 10.60 -5.09
C LEU A 313 9.59 11.58 -5.59
N ASN A 314 9.24 12.86 -5.75
CA ASN A 314 10.14 13.95 -6.11
C ASN A 314 10.78 14.60 -4.86
N GLN A 315 11.35 13.81 -3.98
CA GLN A 315 12.06 14.28 -2.78
C GLN A 315 11.20 15.14 -1.84
N CYS A 316 9.92 14.81 -1.73
CA CYS A 316 8.93 15.52 -0.91
C CYS A 316 8.73 17.01 -1.31
N ASP A 317 8.81 17.31 -2.62
CA ASP A 317 8.60 18.66 -3.15
C ASP A 317 7.22 19.22 -2.73
N GLY A 318 7.21 20.43 -2.15
CA GLY A 318 6.02 21.08 -1.60
C GLY A 318 5.66 20.65 -0.18
N PHE A 319 6.29 19.62 0.38
CA PHE A 319 6.14 19.28 1.80
C PHE A 319 7.03 20.14 2.68
N TYR A 320 6.51 20.49 3.85
CA TYR A 320 7.23 21.20 4.91
C TYR A 320 6.67 20.81 6.27
N VAL A 321 7.34 21.25 7.34
CA VAL A 321 6.95 20.95 8.73
C VAL A 321 6.54 22.23 9.45
N GLU A 322 5.45 22.17 10.17
CA GLU A 322 5.05 23.14 11.18
C GLU A 322 5.17 22.51 12.57
N TYR A 323 5.34 23.36 13.57
CA TYR A 323 5.57 22.95 14.94
C TYR A 323 4.50 23.51 15.84
N GLN A 324 3.86 22.64 16.64
CA GLN A 324 2.92 23.06 17.66
C GLN A 324 3.57 22.92 19.03
N PRO A 325 3.64 24.02 19.84
CA PRO A 325 4.25 23.96 21.15
C PRO A 325 3.57 22.97 22.08
N VAL A 326 4.37 22.24 22.84
CA VAL A 326 3.99 21.48 24.03
C VAL A 326 4.49 22.24 25.25
N VAL A 327 3.61 22.52 26.19
CA VAL A 327 3.92 23.33 27.37
C VAL A 327 3.83 22.51 28.65
N HIS A 328 4.62 22.88 29.66
CA HIS A 328 4.52 22.30 30.98
C HIS A 328 3.20 22.73 31.65
N ALA A 329 2.38 21.78 32.11
CA ALA A 329 1.00 22.05 32.55
C ALA A 329 0.91 23.04 33.74
N GLN A 330 1.92 23.06 34.62
CA GLN A 330 1.90 23.95 35.80
C GLN A 330 2.55 25.31 35.55
N THR A 331 3.71 25.36 34.84
CA THR A 331 4.46 26.60 34.62
C THR A 331 3.97 27.35 33.37
N GLY A 332 3.47 26.64 32.36
CA GLY A 332 3.09 27.20 31.06
C GLY A 332 4.29 27.41 30.12
N GLU A 333 5.49 27.05 30.53
CA GLU A 333 6.72 27.15 29.71
C GLU A 333 6.71 26.15 28.56
N ILE A 334 7.22 26.55 27.39
CA ILE A 334 7.37 25.66 26.24
C ILE A 334 8.54 24.70 26.50
N VAL A 335 8.22 23.42 26.57
CA VAL A 335 9.20 22.35 26.84
C VAL A 335 9.53 21.52 25.61
N GLY A 336 8.69 21.59 24.58
CA GLY A 336 8.86 20.84 23.34
C GLY A 336 7.90 21.31 22.26
N ALA A 337 7.85 20.57 21.18
CA ALA A 337 6.85 20.76 20.13
C ALA A 337 6.55 19.44 19.41
N GLU A 338 5.37 19.35 18.80
CA GLU A 338 5.02 18.32 17.85
C GLU A 338 5.29 18.80 16.42
N ALA A 339 5.97 17.96 15.63
CA ALA A 339 6.26 18.20 14.23
C ALA A 339 5.10 17.70 13.35
N LEU A 340 4.47 18.61 12.65
CA LEU A 340 3.26 18.38 11.89
C LEU A 340 3.51 18.63 10.40
N VAL A 341 3.38 17.61 9.58
CA VAL A 341 3.57 17.72 8.13
C VAL A 341 2.52 18.63 7.50
N ARG A 342 2.96 19.41 6.51
CA ARG A 342 2.11 20.27 5.66
C ARG A 342 2.51 20.08 4.21
N TRP A 343 1.58 20.35 3.32
CA TRP A 343 1.85 20.35 1.89
C TRP A 343 1.26 21.58 1.24
N LYS A 344 2.06 22.23 0.38
CA LYS A 344 1.67 23.42 -0.39
C LYS A 344 2.27 23.36 -1.78
N LYS A 345 1.42 23.48 -2.81
CA LYS A 345 1.85 23.54 -4.20
C LYS A 345 0.80 24.25 -5.05
N GLU A 346 1.24 25.10 -5.98
CA GLU A 346 0.33 25.67 -6.97
C GLU A 346 -0.14 24.61 -7.98
N PRO A 347 -1.40 24.64 -8.44
CA PRO A 347 -2.45 25.63 -8.14
C PRO A 347 -3.28 25.34 -6.86
N TYR A 348 -2.96 24.28 -6.12
CA TYR A 348 -3.79 23.77 -5.01
C TYR A 348 -3.66 24.58 -3.70
N GLY A 349 -2.60 25.40 -3.56
CA GLY A 349 -2.34 26.13 -2.34
C GLY A 349 -1.95 25.19 -1.18
N ILE A 350 -2.40 25.54 0.04
CA ILE A 350 -2.15 24.72 1.25
C ILE A 350 -3.26 23.67 1.38
N VAL A 351 -2.86 22.39 1.40
CA VAL A 351 -3.79 21.25 1.57
C VAL A 351 -3.66 20.70 2.99
N PRO A 352 -4.76 20.60 3.75
CA PRO A 352 -4.74 20.08 5.11
C PRO A 352 -4.30 18.60 5.16
N PRO A 353 -3.50 18.18 6.17
CA PRO A 353 -3.02 16.80 6.30
C PRO A 353 -4.14 15.75 6.31
N GLY A 354 -5.26 16.03 6.95
CA GLY A 354 -6.42 15.14 7.00
C GLY A 354 -7.02 14.78 5.63
N MET A 355 -6.69 15.52 4.57
CA MET A 355 -7.12 15.18 3.21
C MET A 355 -6.24 14.10 2.56
N PHE A 356 -4.97 13.97 2.94
CA PHE A 356 -4.03 13.10 2.22
C PHE A 356 -3.31 12.06 3.10
N ILE A 357 -3.14 12.30 4.41
CA ILE A 357 -2.38 11.39 5.29
C ILE A 357 -3.01 10.01 5.35
N ASP A 358 -4.32 9.89 5.57
CA ASP A 358 -5.02 8.60 5.64
C ASP A 358 -4.83 7.76 4.36
N TRP A 359 -4.74 8.44 3.22
CA TRP A 359 -4.49 7.76 1.95
C TRP A 359 -3.02 7.37 1.79
N LEU A 360 -2.08 8.26 2.15
CA LEU A 360 -0.65 7.97 2.09
C LEU A 360 -0.24 6.87 3.07
N GLU A 361 -0.87 6.74 4.23
CA GLU A 361 -0.59 5.67 5.20
C GLU A 361 -0.77 4.26 4.62
N SER A 362 -1.66 4.09 3.64
CA SER A 362 -1.80 2.82 2.92
C SER A 362 -0.75 2.63 1.82
N ASN A 363 0.00 3.67 1.45
CA ASN A 363 0.95 3.68 0.34
C ASN A 363 2.40 3.49 0.81
N PRO A 364 3.22 2.68 0.12
CA PRO A 364 4.65 2.50 0.45
C PRO A 364 5.47 3.80 0.51
N CYS A 365 5.09 4.85 -0.23
CA CYS A 365 5.78 6.14 -0.24
C CYS A 365 5.65 6.90 1.10
N MET A 366 4.73 6.49 1.99
CA MET A 366 4.66 7.03 3.35
C MET A 366 5.96 6.86 4.13
N TYR A 367 6.75 5.83 3.80
CA TYR A 367 8.09 5.65 4.37
C TYR A 367 9.02 6.83 4.05
N ASP A 368 9.03 7.28 2.81
CA ASP A 368 9.91 8.37 2.37
C ASP A 368 9.44 9.71 2.96
N LEU A 369 8.13 9.96 2.98
CA LEU A 369 7.57 11.16 3.60
C LEU A 369 7.86 11.20 5.11
N GLY A 370 7.66 10.09 5.83
CA GLY A 370 7.92 10.03 7.27
C GLY A 370 9.41 10.26 7.60
N ASN A 371 10.32 9.73 6.78
CA ASN A 371 11.76 9.98 6.95
C ASN A 371 12.14 11.44 6.63
N PHE A 372 11.50 12.06 5.64
CA PHE A 372 11.65 13.49 5.37
C PHE A 372 11.23 14.34 6.57
N VAL A 373 10.04 14.08 7.13
CA VAL A 373 9.51 14.80 8.30
C VAL A 373 10.44 14.64 9.49
N LEU A 374 10.89 13.42 9.78
CA LEU A 374 11.81 13.14 10.88
C LEU A 374 13.14 13.90 10.71
N LYS A 375 13.74 13.87 9.52
CA LYS A 375 14.98 14.60 9.24
C LYS A 375 14.80 16.10 9.42
N GLN A 376 13.72 16.68 8.89
CA GLN A 376 13.44 18.11 8.99
C GLN A 376 13.21 18.50 10.45
N ALA A 377 12.39 17.73 11.18
CA ALA A 377 12.09 17.99 12.59
C ALA A 377 13.34 17.98 13.46
N LEU A 378 14.21 16.99 13.28
CA LEU A 378 15.48 16.93 14.02
C LEU A 378 16.41 18.10 13.68
N THR A 379 16.48 18.48 12.41
CA THR A 379 17.31 19.61 11.96
C THR A 379 16.85 20.92 12.61
N ASP A 380 15.56 21.21 12.58
CA ASP A 380 15.00 22.42 13.15
C ASP A 380 15.06 22.41 14.69
N ALA A 381 14.86 21.24 15.31
CA ALA A 381 14.92 21.10 16.77
C ALA A 381 16.33 21.35 17.35
N VAL A 382 17.40 21.11 16.57
CA VAL A 382 18.77 21.52 16.95
C VAL A 382 18.87 23.03 17.16
N GLU A 383 18.19 23.82 16.30
CA GLU A 383 18.16 25.27 16.45
C GLU A 383 17.31 25.69 17.66
N PHE A 384 16.14 25.05 17.89
CA PHE A 384 15.27 25.32 19.05
C PHE A 384 15.98 25.11 20.38
N ARG A 385 16.86 24.09 20.46
CA ARG A 385 17.67 23.81 21.64
C ARG A 385 18.66 24.89 22.01
N LYS A 386 19.00 25.82 21.13
CA LYS A 386 19.83 26.97 21.46
C LYS A 386 19.15 27.91 22.47
N SER A 387 17.80 27.98 22.45
CA SER A 387 17.00 28.75 23.39
C SER A 387 16.55 27.93 24.60
N ASN A 388 16.24 26.65 24.42
CA ASN A 388 15.91 25.72 25.50
C ASN A 388 16.72 24.42 25.33
N PRO A 389 17.83 24.22 26.10
CA PRO A 389 18.67 23.00 25.95
C PRO A 389 17.96 21.69 26.20
N ASP A 390 16.87 21.70 26.96
CA ASP A 390 16.07 20.51 27.28
C ASP A 390 14.86 20.32 26.34
N PHE A 391 14.77 21.13 25.29
CA PHE A 391 13.69 21.07 24.31
C PHE A 391 13.60 19.69 23.64
N PHE A 392 12.40 19.09 23.64
CA PHE A 392 12.13 17.83 22.97
C PHE A 392 11.27 18.02 21.72
N ILE A 393 11.35 17.08 20.80
CA ILE A 393 10.53 17.07 19.59
C ILE A 393 9.75 15.76 19.48
N ASN A 394 8.43 15.89 19.27
CA ASN A 394 7.54 14.79 18.99
C ASN A 394 7.36 14.64 17.49
N VAL A 395 7.46 13.42 16.97
CA VAL A 395 7.31 13.12 15.54
C VAL A 395 6.43 11.92 15.35
N ASN A 396 5.37 12.09 14.58
CA ASN A 396 4.45 11.02 14.22
C ASN A 396 5.15 9.93 13.39
N MET A 397 4.93 8.68 13.74
CA MET A 397 5.51 7.50 13.09
C MET A 397 4.41 6.65 12.47
N SER A 398 4.55 6.34 11.18
CA SER A 398 3.60 5.50 10.46
C SER A 398 3.88 4.00 10.61
N ALA A 399 2.83 3.17 10.48
CA ALA A 399 2.98 1.72 10.41
C ALA A 399 3.91 1.30 9.27
N LYS A 400 3.88 1.99 8.12
CA LYS A 400 4.74 1.72 6.96
C LYS A 400 6.23 1.94 7.25
N GLN A 401 6.57 2.87 8.13
CA GLN A 401 7.95 3.05 8.59
C GLN A 401 8.37 1.90 9.51
N LEU A 402 7.52 1.52 10.46
CA LEU A 402 7.79 0.38 11.34
C LEU A 402 7.90 -0.95 10.59
N GLU A 403 7.17 -1.18 9.53
CA GLU A 403 7.27 -2.39 8.69
C GLU A 403 8.67 -2.58 8.10
N ARG A 404 9.40 -1.50 7.79
CA ARG A 404 10.73 -1.57 7.17
C ARG A 404 11.80 -2.04 8.15
N LYS A 405 12.56 -3.07 7.78
CA LYS A 405 13.69 -3.59 8.59
C LYS A 405 14.76 -2.54 8.88
N THR A 406 14.92 -1.57 8.00
CA THR A 406 15.93 -0.52 8.08
C THR A 406 15.52 0.66 8.97
N PHE A 407 14.27 0.74 9.41
CA PHE A 407 13.72 1.93 10.08
C PHE A 407 14.53 2.39 11.29
N CYS A 408 14.81 1.48 12.25
CA CYS A 408 15.60 1.82 13.43
C CYS A 408 16.99 2.35 13.06
N GLY A 409 17.64 1.74 12.05
CA GLY A 409 18.93 2.21 11.53
C GLY A 409 18.84 3.62 10.94
N VAL A 410 17.74 3.96 10.26
CA VAL A 410 17.51 5.31 9.71
C VAL A 410 17.34 6.32 10.84
N VAL A 411 16.55 6.03 11.87
CA VAL A 411 16.38 6.91 13.05
C VAL A 411 17.74 7.20 13.69
N MET A 412 18.53 6.16 13.96
CA MET A 412 19.85 6.32 14.58
C MET A 412 20.84 7.08 13.70
N ALA A 413 20.79 6.87 12.37
CA ALA A 413 21.61 7.60 11.43
C ALA A 413 21.26 9.11 11.39
N LEU A 414 19.98 9.45 11.40
CA LEU A 414 19.50 10.84 11.42
C LEU A 414 19.86 11.54 12.74
N LEU A 415 19.73 10.87 13.89
CA LEU A 415 20.17 11.42 15.17
C LEU A 415 21.68 11.72 15.18
N LYS A 416 22.47 10.81 14.59
CA LYS A 416 23.92 11.01 14.45
C LYS A 416 24.27 12.13 13.46
N GLU A 417 23.55 12.21 12.33
CA GLU A 417 23.75 13.23 11.29
C GLU A 417 23.47 14.63 11.82
N THR A 418 22.36 14.79 12.53
CA THR A 418 21.92 16.09 13.07
C THR A 418 22.59 16.47 14.39
N GLY A 419 23.12 15.51 15.12
CA GLY A 419 23.64 15.70 16.48
C GLY A 419 22.54 15.92 17.52
N PHE A 420 21.27 15.66 17.20
CA PHE A 420 20.16 15.81 18.13
C PHE A 420 20.20 14.68 19.18
N PRO A 421 20.02 14.97 20.48
CA PRO A 421 20.06 13.95 21.52
C PRO A 421 18.89 12.98 21.42
N ALA A 422 19.16 11.69 21.42
CA ALA A 422 18.15 10.64 21.33
C ALA A 422 17.05 10.78 22.40
N GLY A 423 17.41 11.14 23.64
CA GLY A 423 16.47 11.29 24.76
C GLY A 423 15.49 12.47 24.63
N GLN A 424 15.70 13.34 23.65
CA GLN A 424 14.81 14.46 23.35
C GLN A 424 13.99 14.24 22.06
N LEU A 425 14.20 13.14 21.34
CA LEU A 425 13.28 12.66 20.31
C LEU A 425 12.21 11.78 20.94
N CYS A 426 10.95 12.10 20.71
CA CYS A 426 9.80 11.26 21.02
C CYS A 426 9.11 10.84 19.72
N LEU A 427 8.97 9.54 19.47
CA LEU A 427 8.23 9.01 18.34
C LEU A 427 6.80 8.68 18.78
N GLU A 428 5.81 9.22 18.10
CA GLU A 428 4.39 9.04 18.40
C GLU A 428 3.79 7.93 17.55
N LEU A 429 3.12 6.99 18.21
CA LEU A 429 2.44 5.87 17.59
C LEU A 429 0.94 6.00 17.78
N THR A 430 0.18 5.97 16.69
CA THR A 430 -1.28 5.83 16.74
C THR A 430 -1.67 4.36 16.85
N GLU A 431 -2.90 4.08 17.28
CA GLU A 431 -3.46 2.71 17.30
C GLU A 431 -3.45 2.01 15.94
N ARG A 432 -3.32 2.74 14.85
CA ARG A 432 -3.27 2.21 13.46
C ARG A 432 -2.03 1.36 13.18
N CYS A 433 -0.98 1.45 14.01
CA CYS A 433 0.22 0.61 13.91
C CYS A 433 -0.01 -0.88 14.19
N ARG A 434 -1.24 -1.32 14.43
CA ARG A 434 -1.65 -2.71 14.75
C ARG A 434 -1.60 -3.71 13.59
N SER A 435 -1.41 -3.28 12.38
CA SER A 435 -1.33 -4.19 11.22
C SER A 435 -0.12 -5.13 11.27
N MET A 436 0.83 -4.88 12.20
CA MET A 436 2.03 -5.70 12.39
C MET A 436 1.84 -6.76 13.50
N PRO A 437 2.54 -7.91 13.40
CA PRO A 437 2.68 -8.82 14.54
C PRO A 437 3.30 -8.07 15.73
N VAL A 438 2.67 -8.18 16.90
CA VAL A 438 3.05 -7.45 18.11
C VAL A 438 4.53 -7.67 18.46
N SER A 439 5.05 -8.90 18.30
CA SER A 439 6.45 -9.24 18.57
C SER A 439 7.45 -8.48 17.72
N VAL A 440 7.14 -8.21 16.44
CA VAL A 440 8.03 -7.47 15.54
C VAL A 440 8.02 -5.97 15.87
N MET A 441 6.86 -5.45 16.24
CA MET A 441 6.73 -4.07 16.71
C MET A 441 7.49 -3.87 18.02
N GLU A 442 7.29 -4.76 19.00
CA GLU A 442 7.93 -4.74 20.30
C GLU A 442 9.46 -4.73 20.20
N GLU A 443 10.04 -5.61 19.37
CA GLU A 443 11.49 -5.66 19.15
C GLU A 443 12.06 -4.31 18.70
N LYS A 444 11.42 -3.66 17.73
CA LYS A 444 11.87 -2.37 17.18
C LYS A 444 11.71 -1.23 18.18
N LEU A 445 10.59 -1.18 18.90
CA LEU A 445 10.35 -0.15 19.91
C LEU A 445 11.30 -0.30 21.09
N LEU A 446 11.58 -1.54 21.55
CA LEU A 446 12.58 -1.83 22.57
C LEU A 446 13.99 -1.39 22.12
N TYR A 447 14.34 -1.68 20.86
CA TYR A 447 15.63 -1.22 20.30
C TYR A 447 15.76 0.30 20.35
N LEU A 448 14.76 1.05 19.89
CA LEU A 448 14.77 2.52 19.93
C LEU A 448 14.89 3.05 21.36
N LYS A 449 14.12 2.47 22.28
CA LYS A 449 14.16 2.85 23.69
C LYS A 449 15.53 2.57 24.35
N GLN A 450 16.14 1.42 24.08
CA GLN A 450 17.50 1.08 24.55
C GLN A 450 18.56 2.08 24.06
N HIS A 451 18.31 2.74 22.93
CA HIS A 451 19.17 3.81 22.39
C HIS A 451 18.74 5.21 22.84
N GLY A 452 17.82 5.29 23.79
CA GLY A 452 17.42 6.53 24.45
C GLY A 452 16.27 7.28 23.78
N VAL A 453 15.70 6.78 22.65
CA VAL A 453 14.56 7.43 21.98
C VAL A 453 13.30 7.22 22.83
N ARG A 454 12.51 8.28 23.04
CA ARG A 454 11.24 8.24 23.75
C ARG A 454 10.11 7.81 22.83
N LEU A 455 9.09 7.20 23.41
CA LEU A 455 7.92 6.69 22.70
C LEU A 455 6.63 7.21 23.34
N ALA A 456 5.72 7.73 22.53
CA ALA A 456 4.40 8.17 22.96
C ALA A 456 3.28 7.39 22.29
N MET A 457 2.24 7.11 23.04
CA MET A 457 0.96 6.61 22.51
C MET A 457 0.08 7.81 22.20
N ASP A 458 -0.20 8.00 20.92
CA ASP A 458 -1.08 9.06 20.43
C ASP A 458 -2.54 8.63 20.36
N ASP A 459 -3.48 9.60 20.38
CA ASP A 459 -4.94 9.38 20.37
C ASP A 459 -5.43 8.42 21.48
N TYR A 460 -4.78 8.40 22.66
CA TYR A 460 -5.09 7.45 23.72
C TYR A 460 -6.54 7.51 24.17
N GLY A 461 -7.23 6.37 24.09
CA GLY A 461 -8.63 6.21 24.51
C GLY A 461 -9.65 6.30 23.40
N THR A 462 -9.28 6.66 22.17
CA THR A 462 -10.21 6.75 21.03
C THR A 462 -10.56 5.38 20.43
N GLY A 463 -9.74 4.37 20.68
CA GLY A 463 -9.91 3.03 20.13
C GLY A 463 -10.08 1.93 21.17
N SER A 464 -10.48 0.75 20.74
CA SER A 464 -10.85 -0.39 21.61
C SER A 464 -9.67 -1.13 22.25
N ALA A 465 -8.42 -0.75 21.98
CA ALA A 465 -7.26 -1.54 22.37
C ALA A 465 -6.04 -0.73 22.83
N SER A 466 -6.17 0.57 23.05
CA SER A 466 -5.10 1.43 23.57
C SER A 466 -4.39 0.82 24.78
N SER A 467 -5.17 0.24 25.72
CA SER A 467 -4.61 -0.37 26.93
C SER A 467 -3.81 -1.66 26.66
N SER A 468 -4.19 -2.49 25.68
CA SER A 468 -3.46 -3.73 25.39
C SER A 468 -2.11 -3.45 24.68
N VAL A 469 -2.06 -2.45 23.82
CA VAL A 469 -0.80 -2.01 23.19
C VAL A 469 0.13 -1.42 24.25
N LEU A 470 -0.40 -0.57 25.13
CA LEU A 470 0.37 0.05 26.20
C LEU A 470 1.00 -0.97 27.16
N LEU A 471 0.32 -2.09 27.43
CA LEU A 471 0.86 -3.17 28.27
C LEU A 471 1.98 -3.97 27.59
N GLN A 472 2.04 -3.95 26.27
CA GLN A 472 2.99 -4.74 25.47
C GLN A 472 4.12 -3.91 24.87
N THR A 473 4.06 -2.59 25.02
CA THR A 473 5.05 -1.66 24.42
C THR A 473 5.65 -0.74 25.48
N PRO A 474 6.95 -0.45 25.39
CA PRO A 474 7.67 0.33 26.41
C PRO A 474 7.46 1.84 26.23
N MET A 475 6.24 2.34 26.39
CA MET A 475 5.91 3.76 26.24
C MET A 475 6.48 4.63 27.36
N ASP A 476 6.72 5.90 27.06
CA ASP A 476 7.13 6.96 28.00
C ASP A 476 6.02 7.97 28.24
N GLU A 477 5.08 8.06 27.29
CA GLU A 477 4.05 9.10 27.26
C GLU A 477 2.73 8.57 26.71
N ILE A 478 1.63 9.15 27.19
CA ILE A 478 0.31 9.06 26.57
C ILE A 478 -0.20 10.46 26.23
N LYS A 479 -0.75 10.64 25.02
CA LYS A 479 -1.42 11.85 24.56
C LYS A 479 -2.92 11.60 24.57
N ILE A 480 -3.65 12.35 25.37
CA ILE A 480 -5.09 12.22 25.55
C ILE A 480 -5.76 13.14 24.54
N ASP A 481 -6.47 12.55 23.59
CA ASP A 481 -7.06 13.21 22.44
C ASP A 481 -8.05 14.33 22.81
N MET A 482 -8.06 15.36 21.99
CA MET A 482 -8.90 16.54 22.14
C MET A 482 -10.42 16.23 22.23
N SER A 483 -10.89 15.10 21.70
CA SER A 483 -12.30 14.70 21.78
C SER A 483 -12.77 14.47 23.21
N PHE A 484 -11.87 14.08 24.12
CA PHE A 484 -12.15 13.94 25.55
C PHE A 484 -12.13 15.30 26.27
N ILE A 485 -11.32 16.23 25.77
CA ILE A 485 -11.11 17.54 26.40
C ILE A 485 -12.20 18.52 25.98
N ARG A 486 -12.64 18.48 24.73
CA ARG A 486 -13.70 19.39 24.25
C ARG A 486 -15.00 19.17 25.01
N GLY A 487 -15.50 20.26 25.64
CA GLY A 487 -16.72 20.24 26.45
C GLY A 487 -16.61 19.49 27.79
N ILE A 488 -15.40 19.28 28.31
CA ILE A 488 -15.16 18.55 29.55
C ILE A 488 -15.73 19.26 30.77
N THR A 489 -15.78 20.59 30.79
CA THR A 489 -16.30 21.39 31.90
C THR A 489 -17.75 21.06 32.27
N ASP A 490 -18.54 20.66 31.29
CA ASP A 490 -19.98 20.40 31.44
C ASP A 490 -20.32 18.89 31.38
N ASN A 491 -19.32 18.02 31.38
CA ASN A 491 -19.51 16.57 31.23
C ASN A 491 -18.77 15.78 32.32
N GLN A 492 -19.50 15.40 33.37
CA GLN A 492 -18.94 14.63 34.50
C GLN A 492 -18.28 13.30 34.10
N THR A 493 -18.83 12.62 33.08
CA THR A 493 -18.24 11.34 32.59
C THR A 493 -16.89 11.59 31.96
N LYS A 494 -16.75 12.62 31.10
CA LYS A 494 -15.45 13.01 30.54
C LYS A 494 -14.45 13.40 31.62
N GLN A 495 -14.90 14.15 32.64
CA GLN A 495 -14.06 14.56 33.77
C GLN A 495 -13.50 13.34 34.51
N ALA A 496 -14.37 12.37 34.84
CA ALA A 496 -13.96 11.16 35.53
C ALA A 496 -13.02 10.31 34.68
N LEU A 497 -13.30 10.19 33.37
CA LEU A 497 -12.49 9.42 32.45
C LEU A 497 -11.08 10.01 32.29
N VAL A 498 -10.99 11.32 31.99
CA VAL A 498 -9.68 11.99 31.80
C VAL A 498 -8.86 11.97 33.09
N ARG A 499 -9.51 12.20 34.28
CA ARG A 499 -8.82 12.04 35.56
C ARG A 499 -8.25 10.62 35.74
N SER A 500 -9.04 9.59 35.41
CA SER A 500 -8.58 8.20 35.50
C SER A 500 -7.40 7.90 34.55
N MET A 501 -7.40 8.48 33.34
CA MET A 501 -6.29 8.34 32.40
C MET A 501 -5.01 9.02 32.91
N VAL A 502 -5.12 10.24 33.45
CA VAL A 502 -3.98 10.96 34.03
C VAL A 502 -3.45 10.26 35.28
N ASP A 503 -4.36 9.80 36.18
CA ASP A 503 -4.00 9.03 37.37
C ASP A 503 -3.28 7.72 37.01
N PHE A 504 -3.76 7.04 35.97
CA PHE A 504 -3.09 5.84 35.43
C PHE A 504 -1.68 6.18 34.95
N ALA A 505 -1.53 7.22 34.13
CA ALA A 505 -0.23 7.64 33.63
C ALA A 505 0.76 7.92 34.77
N ASN A 506 0.33 8.71 35.76
CA ASN A 506 1.16 9.05 36.91
C ASN A 506 1.55 7.82 37.74
N LYS A 507 0.66 6.83 37.90
CA LYS A 507 0.96 5.57 38.63
C LYS A 507 1.86 4.61 37.86
N ALA A 508 1.81 4.69 36.52
CA ALA A 508 2.63 3.90 35.62
C ALA A 508 3.99 4.56 35.26
N ASP A 509 4.29 5.70 35.89
CA ASP A 509 5.49 6.53 35.59
C ASP A 509 5.55 6.98 34.13
N LEU A 510 4.39 7.22 33.51
CA LEU A 510 4.24 7.76 32.17
C LEU A 510 3.97 9.26 32.24
N LYS A 511 4.49 10.01 31.29
CA LYS A 511 4.08 11.39 31.07
C LYS A 511 2.70 11.41 30.42
N SER A 512 1.89 12.43 30.74
CA SER A 512 0.59 12.64 30.10
C SER A 512 0.53 14.01 29.47
N CYS A 513 0.08 14.08 28.20
CA CYS A 513 -0.23 15.31 27.48
C CYS A 513 -1.74 15.40 27.26
N LEU A 514 -2.36 16.52 27.64
CA LEU A 514 -3.75 16.81 27.31
C LEU A 514 -3.79 17.71 26.08
N GLU A 515 -4.46 17.22 25.03
CA GLU A 515 -4.57 17.93 23.76
C GLU A 515 -5.84 18.76 23.66
N GLY A 516 -5.82 19.79 22.80
CA GLY A 516 -7.00 20.60 22.52
C GLY A 516 -7.32 21.62 23.60
N VAL A 517 -6.32 22.14 24.29
CA VAL A 517 -6.50 23.30 25.21
C VAL A 517 -6.70 24.56 24.38
N GLU A 518 -7.94 25.08 24.34
CA GLU A 518 -8.32 26.16 23.42
C GLU A 518 -8.37 27.55 24.10
N ASP A 519 -8.50 27.62 25.42
CA ASP A 519 -8.59 28.89 26.16
C ASP A 519 -8.03 28.79 27.59
N GLU A 520 -7.84 29.93 28.22
CA GLU A 520 -7.32 30.09 29.59
C GLU A 520 -8.22 29.42 30.65
N LYS A 521 -9.54 29.48 30.46
CA LYS A 521 -10.51 28.91 31.40
C LYS A 521 -10.35 27.38 31.43
N LEU A 522 -10.23 26.79 30.26
CA LEU A 522 -10.01 25.35 30.11
C LEU A 522 -8.65 24.93 30.68
N GLN A 523 -7.58 25.68 30.40
CA GLN A 523 -6.25 25.44 30.96
C GLN A 523 -6.31 25.45 32.51
N ASN A 524 -6.88 26.47 33.10
CA ASN A 524 -6.99 26.59 34.55
C ASN A 524 -7.79 25.46 35.18
N TYR A 525 -8.84 25.00 34.49
CA TYR A 525 -9.63 23.86 34.91
C TYR A 525 -8.81 22.56 34.89
N LEU A 526 -8.07 22.29 33.79
CA LEU A 526 -7.29 21.08 33.59
C LEU A 526 -6.05 21.00 34.47
N ARG A 527 -5.47 22.11 34.95
CA ARG A 527 -4.33 22.10 35.88
C ARG A 527 -4.56 21.20 37.09
N SER A 528 -5.80 21.16 37.60
CA SER A 528 -6.16 20.31 38.75
C SER A 528 -6.14 18.82 38.47
N PHE A 529 -6.00 18.40 37.19
CA PHE A 529 -5.98 16.97 36.81
C PHE A 529 -4.61 16.33 37.01
N GLY A 530 -3.53 17.14 37.10
CA GLY A 530 -2.18 16.65 37.38
C GLY A 530 -1.46 16.06 36.16
N ALA A 531 -1.88 16.43 34.95
CA ALA A 531 -1.15 16.10 33.72
C ALA A 531 0.23 16.77 33.67
N THR A 532 1.15 16.16 32.91
CA THR A 532 2.51 16.66 32.78
C THR A 532 2.55 17.83 31.79
N TRP A 533 1.89 17.69 30.65
CA TRP A 533 1.94 18.63 29.54
C TRP A 533 0.56 19.00 29.02
N PHE A 534 0.49 20.15 28.37
CA PHE A 534 -0.65 20.61 27.61
C PHE A 534 -0.23 20.97 26.19
N GLN A 535 -1.16 20.77 25.25
CA GLN A 535 -1.05 21.19 23.87
C GLN A 535 -2.38 21.75 23.38
N GLY A 536 -2.36 22.83 22.61
CA GLY A 536 -3.60 23.40 22.08
C GLY A 536 -3.45 24.81 21.53
N TYR A 537 -4.53 25.28 20.90
CA TYR A 537 -4.55 26.57 20.23
C TYR A 537 -4.51 27.79 21.19
N TYR A 538 -4.72 27.55 22.45
CA TYR A 538 -4.50 28.57 23.45
C TYR A 538 -3.05 29.05 23.50
N TYR A 539 -2.10 28.15 23.35
CA TYR A 539 -0.67 28.49 23.36
C TYR A 539 -0.20 28.92 21.96
N SER A 540 -0.43 28.11 20.97
CA SER A 540 -0.21 28.44 19.55
C SER A 540 -0.90 27.44 18.63
N ARG A 541 -1.29 27.91 17.46
CA ARG A 541 -1.51 27.01 16.32
C ARG A 541 -0.15 26.48 15.83
N PRO A 542 -0.11 25.38 15.06
CA PRO A 542 1.10 24.97 14.37
C PRO A 542 1.72 26.13 13.57
N VAL A 543 3.01 26.33 13.71
CA VAL A 543 3.75 27.45 13.10
C VAL A 543 5.03 26.96 12.44
N GLN A 544 5.55 27.70 11.48
CA GLN A 544 6.84 27.38 10.85
C GLN A 544 8.01 27.59 11.83
N ALA A 545 9.14 26.91 11.55
CA ALA A 545 10.33 26.91 12.42
C ALA A 545 10.78 28.29 12.87
N ALA A 546 10.80 29.29 11.98
CA ALA A 546 11.18 30.65 12.33
C ALA A 546 10.24 31.33 13.34
N ALA A 547 8.93 31.01 13.29
CA ALA A 547 7.97 31.52 14.25
C ALA A 547 8.06 30.77 15.60
N MET A 548 8.31 29.45 15.55
CA MET A 548 8.56 28.64 16.76
C MET A 548 9.80 29.15 17.53
N GLN A 549 10.87 29.45 16.81
CA GLN A 549 12.08 30.04 17.42
C GLN A 549 11.81 31.40 18.10
N LYS A 550 10.90 32.22 17.52
CA LYS A 550 10.49 33.47 18.14
C LYS A 550 9.70 33.24 19.44
N LEU A 551 8.79 32.27 19.46
CA LEU A 551 8.04 31.92 20.67
C LEU A 551 8.99 31.53 21.82
N LEU A 552 9.98 30.66 21.53
CA LEU A 552 10.99 30.27 22.52
C LEU A 552 11.85 31.43 23.02
N ASN A 553 12.15 32.41 22.18
CA ASN A 553 12.93 33.58 22.57
C ASN A 553 12.11 34.64 23.34
N MET A 554 10.78 34.59 23.27
CA MET A 554 9.91 35.52 24.03
C MET A 554 9.67 35.06 25.47
N GLU A 555 9.91 33.79 25.77
CA GLU A 555 9.83 33.20 27.11
C GLU A 555 11.12 33.39 27.93
N ASN A 556 12.25 33.69 27.27
CA ASN A 556 13.53 34.01 27.86
C ASN A 556 13.70 35.56 27.98
#